data_e5487df596680a1b78cebfce070d7b75
#
_entry.id   e5487df596680a1b78cebfce070d7b75
#
_cell.length_a   1.000
_cell.length_b   1.000
_cell.length_c   1.000
_cell.angle_alpha   90.00
_cell.angle_beta   90.00
_cell.angle_gamma   90.00
#
_symmetry.space_group_name_H-M   'P 1'
#
loop_
_entity.id
_entity.type
_entity.pdbx_description
1 polymer ?
#
loop_
_entity_poly.entity_id
_entity_poly.type
_entity_poly.pdbx_seq_one_letter_code
_entity_poly.pdbx_strand_id
1 'polypeptide(L)'
;LQSALLSLALASLAIWQQPTSTEDDRQNALKKIKKVMDIDIDTSSDVIAQLYGLVDSIMGMYGADDGCSKAGAQLVRFYGNTYSDYNIPRECFEPLIYSPFEFIRIPIPNGYDAALKMHYGDYMEMVRGGSAHGYPFFASQ
;
A
#
# COMPACT_ATOMS: atom_id res chain seq x y z
N LEU A 1 4.26 -15.01 4.17
CA LEU A 1 4.37 -15.35 2.75
C LEU A 1 4.02 -14.15 1.87
N GLN A 2 2.80 -13.58 1.99
CA GLN A 2 2.32 -12.45 1.17
C GLN A 2 3.29 -11.27 1.16
N SER A 3 3.78 -10.81 2.32
CA SER A 3 4.71 -9.67 2.41
C SER A 3 6.00 -9.88 1.62
N ALA A 4 6.54 -11.11 1.63
CA ALA A 4 7.76 -11.44 0.88
C ALA A 4 7.51 -11.42 -0.63
N LEU A 5 6.38 -11.99 -1.07
CA LEU A 5 5.99 -11.98 -2.49
C LEU A 5 5.74 -10.55 -2.97
N LEU A 6 5.03 -9.76 -2.17
CA LEU A 6 4.74 -8.36 -2.48
C LEU A 6 6.02 -7.53 -2.58
N SER A 7 6.96 -7.70 -1.64
CA SER A 7 8.25 -7.01 -1.67
C SER A 7 9.03 -7.33 -2.95
N LEU A 8 9.02 -8.59 -3.40
CA LEU A 8 9.67 -8.99 -4.65
C LEU A 8 9.00 -8.35 -5.87
N ALA A 9 7.66 -8.39 -5.93
CA ALA A 9 6.91 -7.81 -7.05
C ALA A 9 7.13 -6.29 -7.14
N LEU A 10 7.08 -5.57 -6.01
CA LEU A 10 7.31 -4.14 -5.94
C LEU A 10 8.74 -3.73 -6.28
N ALA A 11 9.74 -4.50 -5.80
CA ALA A 11 11.13 -4.27 -6.16
C ALA A 11 11.35 -4.46 -7.67
N SER A 12 10.72 -5.47 -8.26
CA SER A 12 10.78 -5.70 -9.70
C SER A 12 10.10 -4.59 -10.50
N LEU A 13 8.95 -4.12 -10.05
CA LEU A 13 8.24 -2.98 -10.64
C LEU A 13 9.10 -1.70 -10.58
N ALA A 14 9.74 -1.42 -9.44
CA ALA A 14 10.62 -0.27 -9.29
C ALA A 14 11.80 -0.32 -10.27
N ILE A 15 12.42 -1.51 -10.46
CA ILE A 15 13.49 -1.70 -11.44
C ILE A 15 13.00 -1.39 -12.87
N TRP A 16 11.81 -1.84 -13.22
CA TRP A 16 11.25 -1.60 -14.55
C TRP A 16 10.83 -0.15 -14.80
N GLN A 17 10.42 0.57 -13.77
CA GLN A 17 10.07 1.99 -13.85
C GLN A 17 11.27 2.92 -13.82
N GLN A 18 12.41 2.46 -13.29
CA GLN A 18 13.59 3.31 -13.13
C GLN A 18 14.35 3.46 -14.46
N PRO A 19 14.52 4.70 -14.99
CA PRO A 19 15.20 4.92 -16.28
C PRO A 19 16.66 4.47 -16.31
N THR A 20 17.33 4.43 -15.14
CA THR A 20 18.73 4.07 -14.98
C THR A 20 18.96 2.56 -14.87
N SER A 21 17.90 1.75 -14.76
CA SER A 21 18.03 0.28 -14.71
C SER A 21 18.49 -0.28 -16.03
N THR A 22 19.47 -1.16 -15.97
CA THR A 22 19.99 -1.87 -17.15
C THR A 22 19.02 -2.97 -17.59
N GLU A 23 19.17 -3.44 -18.83
CA GLU A 23 18.40 -4.59 -19.31
C GLU A 23 18.69 -5.85 -18.48
N ASP A 24 19.95 -6.02 -18.05
CA ASP A 24 20.32 -7.15 -17.17
C ASP A 24 19.60 -7.08 -15.82
N ASP A 25 19.44 -5.89 -15.24
CA ASP A 25 18.70 -5.71 -13.99
C ASP A 25 17.22 -6.11 -14.16
N ARG A 26 16.61 -5.67 -15.27
CA ARG A 26 15.22 -5.97 -15.62
C ARG A 26 15.02 -7.48 -15.81
N GLN A 27 15.86 -8.12 -16.59
CA GLN A 27 15.79 -9.56 -16.82
C GLN A 27 16.04 -10.37 -15.54
N ASN A 28 16.96 -9.93 -14.69
CA ASN A 28 17.22 -10.59 -13.40
C ASN A 28 16.03 -10.45 -12.45
N ALA A 29 15.32 -9.32 -12.47
CA ALA A 29 14.09 -9.12 -11.69
C ALA A 29 13.00 -10.13 -12.11
N LEU A 30 12.77 -10.30 -13.42
CA LEU A 30 11.77 -11.26 -13.93
C LEU A 30 12.17 -12.72 -13.64
N LYS A 31 13.46 -13.06 -13.77
CA LYS A 31 13.97 -14.40 -13.38
C LYS A 31 13.71 -14.70 -11.90
N LYS A 32 13.81 -13.72 -11.02
CA LYS A 32 13.49 -13.90 -9.59
C LYS A 32 11.99 -14.14 -9.38
N ILE A 33 11.13 -13.39 -10.06
CA ILE A 33 9.67 -13.63 -10.04
C ILE A 33 9.37 -15.06 -10.50
N LYS A 34 9.89 -15.47 -11.65
CA LYS A 34 9.71 -16.83 -12.17
C LYS A 34 10.16 -17.89 -11.18
N LYS A 35 11.35 -17.71 -10.58
CA LYS A 35 11.92 -18.66 -9.63
C LYS A 35 11.09 -18.82 -8.35
N VAL A 36 10.53 -17.71 -7.84
CA VAL A 36 9.86 -17.68 -6.52
C VAL A 36 8.36 -17.93 -6.63
N MET A 37 7.73 -17.42 -7.68
CA MET A 37 6.27 -17.43 -7.84
C MET A 37 5.79 -18.37 -8.95
N ASP A 38 6.72 -18.89 -9.77
CA ASP A 38 6.44 -19.66 -11.00
C ASP A 38 5.55 -18.91 -12.01
N ILE A 39 5.68 -17.59 -12.04
CA ILE A 39 4.93 -16.71 -12.95
C ILE A 39 5.86 -16.22 -14.05
N ASP A 40 5.43 -16.37 -15.30
CA ASP A 40 6.09 -15.79 -16.46
C ASP A 40 5.49 -14.42 -16.77
N ILE A 41 6.35 -13.43 -16.95
CA ILE A 41 5.99 -12.09 -17.41
C ILE A 41 6.36 -12.02 -18.89
N ASP A 42 5.39 -11.72 -19.73
CA ASP A 42 5.56 -11.60 -21.18
C ASP A 42 6.27 -10.28 -21.53
N THR A 43 7.53 -10.40 -21.96
CA THR A 43 8.35 -9.24 -22.35
C THR A 43 7.98 -8.64 -23.71
N SER A 44 7.11 -9.32 -24.48
CA SER A 44 6.57 -8.78 -25.74
C SER A 44 5.38 -7.84 -25.54
N SER A 45 4.85 -7.79 -24.33
CA SER A 45 3.71 -6.96 -23.90
C SER A 45 4.14 -5.91 -22.89
N ASP A 46 3.18 -5.13 -22.35
CA ASP A 46 3.44 -4.15 -21.30
C ASP A 46 3.80 -4.84 -19.98
N VAL A 47 5.09 -4.95 -19.71
CA VAL A 47 5.64 -5.56 -18.50
C VAL A 47 5.22 -4.79 -17.24
N ILE A 48 5.15 -3.47 -17.30
CA ILE A 48 4.79 -2.64 -16.15
C ILE A 48 3.34 -2.92 -15.76
N ALA A 49 2.42 -2.97 -16.72
CA ALA A 49 1.02 -3.32 -16.46
C ALA A 49 0.89 -4.73 -15.86
N GLN A 50 1.66 -5.71 -16.35
CA GLN A 50 1.66 -7.06 -15.80
C GLN A 50 2.18 -7.09 -14.36
N LEU A 51 3.24 -6.34 -14.05
CA LEU A 51 3.78 -6.23 -12.70
C LEU A 51 2.79 -5.55 -11.74
N TYR A 52 2.05 -4.52 -12.18
CA TYR A 52 0.95 -3.95 -11.39
C TYR A 52 -0.16 -4.98 -11.12
N GLY A 53 -0.57 -5.74 -12.14
CA GLY A 53 -1.55 -6.81 -11.98
C GLY A 53 -1.08 -7.90 -11.00
N LEU A 54 0.20 -8.24 -11.02
CA LEU A 54 0.80 -9.17 -10.06
C LEU A 54 0.76 -8.60 -8.63
N VAL A 55 1.13 -7.34 -8.43
CA VAL A 55 1.06 -6.66 -7.14
C VAL A 55 -0.37 -6.69 -6.61
N ASP A 56 -1.36 -6.32 -7.43
CA ASP A 56 -2.77 -6.32 -7.07
C ASP A 56 -3.26 -7.72 -6.67
N SER A 57 -2.90 -8.74 -7.45
CA SER A 57 -3.24 -10.13 -7.15
C SER A 57 -2.64 -10.62 -5.84
N ILE A 58 -1.40 -10.23 -5.52
CA ILE A 58 -0.76 -10.57 -4.25
C ILE A 58 -1.44 -9.83 -3.09
N MET A 59 -1.81 -8.56 -3.27
CA MET A 59 -2.52 -7.79 -2.25
C MET A 59 -3.89 -8.39 -1.94
N GLY A 60 -4.59 -8.90 -2.95
CA GLY A 60 -5.86 -9.60 -2.81
C GLY A 60 -5.76 -11.09 -2.45
N MET A 61 -4.57 -11.61 -2.10
CA MET A 61 -4.35 -13.04 -1.85
C MET A 61 -5.20 -13.62 -0.71
N TYR A 62 -5.52 -12.81 0.28
CA TYR A 62 -6.34 -13.19 1.43
C TYR A 62 -7.63 -12.37 1.46
N GLY A 63 -8.74 -13.05 1.55
CA GLY A 63 -10.07 -12.47 1.64
C GLY A 63 -10.63 -12.45 3.07
N ALA A 64 -11.88 -12.07 3.16
CA ALA A 64 -12.60 -12.00 4.44
C ALA A 64 -12.69 -13.35 5.16
N ASP A 65 -12.76 -14.44 4.40
CA ASP A 65 -13.00 -15.80 4.92
C ASP A 65 -11.71 -16.55 5.31
N ASP A 66 -10.55 -15.96 5.05
CA ASP A 66 -9.25 -16.58 5.33
C ASP A 66 -8.80 -16.47 6.80
N GLY A 67 -9.69 -16.05 7.70
CA GLY A 67 -9.43 -15.95 9.14
C GLY A 67 -8.40 -14.88 9.51
N CYS A 68 -8.15 -13.93 8.65
CA CYS A 68 -7.21 -12.84 8.92
C CYS A 68 -7.75 -11.92 10.01
N SER A 69 -6.99 -11.78 11.10
CA SER A 69 -7.34 -10.94 12.24
C SER A 69 -6.89 -9.48 12.10
N LYS A 70 -6.08 -9.18 11.07
CA LYS A 70 -5.53 -7.85 10.84
C LYS A 70 -5.69 -7.43 9.39
N ALA A 71 -5.99 -6.15 9.18
CA ALA A 71 -5.94 -5.50 7.88
C ALA A 71 -4.72 -4.58 7.86
N GLY A 72 -3.88 -4.73 6.84
CA GLY A 72 -2.71 -3.89 6.63
C GLY A 72 -2.88 -3.04 5.39
N ALA A 73 -2.59 -1.75 5.48
CA ALA A 73 -2.30 -0.96 4.32
C ALA A 73 -0.79 -0.94 4.15
N GLN A 74 -0.27 -1.70 3.20
CA GLN A 74 1.09 -1.47 2.76
C GLN A 74 1.10 -0.20 1.93
N LEU A 75 1.38 0.91 2.57
CA LEU A 75 1.82 2.10 1.86
C LEU A 75 3.18 1.78 1.27
N VAL A 76 3.17 1.49 -0.03
CA VAL A 76 4.39 1.38 -0.80
C VAL A 76 5.13 2.69 -0.67
N ARG A 77 6.28 2.66 -0.03
CA ARG A 77 7.16 3.82 -0.04
C ARG A 77 7.73 4.04 -1.43
N PHE A 78 7.33 5.12 -2.01
CA PHE A 78 8.01 5.67 -3.19
C PHE A 78 9.40 6.25 -2.89
N TYR A 79 9.76 6.45 -1.62
CA TYR A 79 11.04 7.03 -1.20
C TYR A 79 11.61 6.27 -0.02
N GLY A 80 12.55 5.41 -0.28
CA GLY A 80 13.39 4.60 0.59
C GLY A 80 13.16 4.67 2.11
N ASN A 81 13.05 3.50 2.71
CA ASN A 81 13.11 3.15 4.12
C ASN A 81 11.82 3.02 4.92
N THR A 82 11.68 1.83 5.46
CA THR A 82 10.76 1.29 6.45
C THR A 82 9.30 1.17 6.04
N TYR A 83 8.92 -0.07 5.83
CA TYR A 83 7.52 -0.49 5.89
C TYR A 83 7.04 -0.23 7.31
N SER A 84 6.18 0.73 7.53
CA SER A 84 5.38 0.73 8.73
C SER A 84 4.25 -0.27 8.47
N ASP A 85 4.37 -1.46 9.05
CA ASP A 85 3.30 -2.44 9.10
C ASP A 85 2.18 -1.86 9.99
N TYR A 86 1.33 -1.02 9.45
CA TYR A 86 0.09 -0.63 10.10
C TYR A 86 -0.87 -1.80 10.02
N ASN A 87 -0.66 -2.77 10.90
CA ASN A 87 -1.56 -3.89 11.07
C ASN A 87 -2.68 -3.51 12.02
N ILE A 88 -3.74 -2.91 11.47
CA ILE A 88 -4.92 -2.54 12.25
C ILE A 88 -5.75 -3.80 12.47
N PRO A 89 -6.21 -4.10 13.71
CA PRO A 89 -7.12 -5.20 13.95
C PRO A 89 -8.36 -5.08 13.05
N ARG A 90 -8.74 -6.17 12.40
CA ARG A 90 -9.89 -6.21 11.48
C ARG A 90 -11.18 -5.75 12.16
N GLU A 91 -11.35 -6.06 13.44
CA GLU A 91 -12.48 -5.64 14.26
C GLU A 91 -12.66 -4.11 14.33
N CYS A 92 -11.58 -3.34 14.07
CA CYS A 92 -11.69 -1.88 13.99
C CYS A 92 -12.52 -1.42 12.80
N PHE A 93 -12.64 -2.23 11.75
CA PHE A 93 -13.35 -1.88 10.52
C PHE A 93 -14.81 -2.30 10.53
N GLU A 94 -15.22 -3.17 11.47
CA GLU A 94 -16.56 -3.71 11.56
C GLU A 94 -17.10 -3.63 13.01
N PRO A 95 -18.42 -3.39 13.19
CA PRO A 95 -19.37 -2.97 12.18
C PRO A 95 -19.17 -1.52 11.74
N LEU A 96 -19.79 -1.16 10.61
CA LEU A 96 -19.88 0.25 10.23
C LEU A 96 -20.95 0.96 11.06
N ILE A 97 -20.65 2.18 11.51
CA ILE A 97 -21.62 3.09 12.14
C ILE A 97 -21.81 4.32 11.23
N TYR A 98 -22.97 4.95 11.34
CA TYR A 98 -23.27 6.16 10.57
C TYR A 98 -23.04 7.39 11.42
N SER A 99 -22.08 8.22 11.02
CA SER A 99 -21.75 9.49 11.69
C SER A 99 -22.31 10.68 10.90
N PRO A 100 -22.82 11.72 11.56
CA PRO A 100 -23.15 12.96 10.89
C PRO A 100 -21.91 13.59 10.26
N PHE A 101 -22.06 14.05 9.03
CA PHE A 101 -21.06 14.84 8.31
C PHE A 101 -21.79 15.94 7.55
N GLU A 102 -21.76 17.16 8.08
CA GLU A 102 -22.55 18.30 7.60
C GLU A 102 -24.04 17.94 7.47
N PHE A 103 -24.56 17.89 6.24
CA PHE A 103 -25.98 17.61 5.92
C PHE A 103 -26.24 16.16 5.53
N ILE A 104 -25.24 15.28 5.60
CA ILE A 104 -25.37 13.85 5.29
C ILE A 104 -24.92 12.98 6.46
N ARG A 105 -25.17 11.67 6.35
CA ARG A 105 -24.58 10.66 7.24
C ARG A 105 -23.67 9.77 6.42
N ILE A 106 -22.46 9.57 6.89
CA ILE A 106 -21.47 8.70 6.21
C ILE A 106 -21.20 7.46 7.06
N PRO A 107 -21.00 6.30 6.42
CA PRO A 107 -20.53 5.11 7.13
C PRO A 107 -19.08 5.27 7.51
N ILE A 108 -18.76 5.03 8.78
CA ILE A 108 -17.39 4.98 9.28
C ILE A 108 -17.18 3.69 10.07
N PRO A 109 -15.96 3.16 10.15
CA PRO A 109 -15.65 2.01 10.99
C PRO A 109 -15.95 2.31 12.47
N ASN A 110 -16.55 1.37 13.19
CA ASN A 110 -16.87 1.56 14.62
C ASN A 110 -15.59 1.74 15.46
N GLY A 111 -14.50 1.07 15.09
CA GLY A 111 -13.20 1.17 15.76
C GLY A 111 -12.30 2.29 15.22
N TYR A 112 -12.85 3.32 14.60
CA TYR A 112 -12.08 4.41 13.96
C TYR A 112 -11.10 5.09 14.92
N ASP A 113 -11.48 5.31 16.17
CA ASP A 113 -10.61 5.95 17.17
C ASP A 113 -9.36 5.13 17.46
N ALA A 114 -9.51 3.82 17.66
CA ALA A 114 -8.38 2.91 17.85
C ALA A 114 -7.47 2.85 16.61
N ALA A 115 -8.06 2.77 15.43
CA ALA A 115 -7.33 2.76 14.16
C ALA A 115 -6.54 4.06 13.94
N LEU A 116 -7.15 5.22 14.20
CA LEU A 116 -6.50 6.53 14.09
C LEU A 116 -5.37 6.70 15.10
N LYS A 117 -5.57 6.27 16.35
CA LYS A 117 -4.52 6.30 17.38
C LYS A 117 -3.33 5.43 17.02
N MET A 118 -3.57 4.25 16.47
CA MET A 118 -2.48 3.37 16.00
C MET A 118 -1.69 4.00 14.84
N HIS A 119 -2.35 4.79 14.00
CA HIS A 119 -1.74 5.37 12.81
C HIS A 119 -1.07 6.73 13.08
N TYR A 120 -1.72 7.58 13.86
CA TYR A 120 -1.34 8.98 14.06
C TYR A 120 -0.99 9.33 15.50
N GLY A 121 -1.07 8.39 16.45
CA GLY A 121 -0.91 8.69 17.87
C GLY A 121 -2.07 9.51 18.41
N ASP A 122 -1.78 10.58 19.12
CA ASP A 122 -2.83 11.51 19.61
C ASP A 122 -3.30 12.44 18.48
N TYR A 123 -4.11 11.90 17.58
CA TYR A 123 -4.59 12.59 16.38
C TYR A 123 -5.55 13.75 16.68
N MET A 124 -6.04 13.86 17.93
CA MET A 124 -6.89 14.97 18.39
C MET A 124 -6.07 16.17 18.87
N GLU A 125 -4.77 15.99 19.10
CA GLU A 125 -3.89 17.10 19.45
C GLU A 125 -3.66 17.99 18.22
N MET A 126 -3.99 19.29 18.34
CA MET A 126 -3.73 20.24 17.28
C MET A 126 -2.22 20.52 17.19
N VAL A 127 -1.60 19.99 16.19
CA VAL A 127 -0.21 20.29 15.85
C VAL A 127 -0.14 21.29 14.70
N ARG A 128 0.86 22.19 14.74
CA ARG A 128 1.11 23.07 13.60
C ARG A 128 1.54 22.21 12.41
N GLY A 129 0.66 22.13 11.41
CA GLY A 129 0.88 21.25 10.26
C GLY A 129 2.09 21.66 9.45
N GLY A 130 3.01 20.72 9.24
CA GLY A 130 3.93 20.73 8.12
C GLY A 130 3.36 19.80 7.06
N SER A 131 3.06 20.30 5.86
CA SER A 131 2.68 19.45 4.75
C SER A 131 3.95 18.98 4.03
N ALA A 132 4.11 17.67 3.90
CA ALA A 132 5.11 17.09 2.99
C ALA A 132 4.73 17.33 1.50
N HIS A 133 3.49 17.74 1.27
CA HIS A 133 3.01 18.16 -0.04
C HIS A 133 3.05 19.68 -0.08
N GLY A 134 3.91 20.25 -0.94
CA GLY A 134 3.89 21.68 -1.21
C GLY A 134 2.55 22.08 -1.82
N TYR A 135 1.65 22.56 -1.00
CA TYR A 135 0.43 23.19 -1.52
C TYR A 135 0.80 24.54 -2.14
N PRO A 136 0.56 24.74 -3.43
CA PRO A 136 0.97 25.96 -4.13
C PRO A 136 0.29 27.24 -3.58
N PHE A 137 -0.75 27.08 -2.75
CA PHE A 137 -1.47 28.21 -2.15
C PHE A 137 -0.71 28.91 -1.03
N PHE A 138 0.40 28.32 -0.52
CA PHE A 138 1.19 28.90 0.57
C PHE A 138 2.63 29.23 0.16
N ALA A 139 2.96 29.10 -1.11
CA ALA A 139 4.32 29.30 -1.61
C ALA A 139 4.67 30.74 -2.02
N SER A 140 3.85 31.71 -1.63
CA SER A 140 4.13 33.11 -1.99
C SER A 140 3.61 34.08 -0.95
N GLN A 141 4.40 34.33 0.08
CA GLN A 141 4.51 35.66 0.70
C GLN A 141 5.90 35.85 1.27
#